data_8cbb31505b526d025842da798919a757
#
_entry.id   8cbb31505b526d025842da798919a757
#
_cell.length_a   1.000
_cell.length_b   1.000
_cell.length_c   1.000
_cell.angle_alpha   90.00
_cell.angle_beta   90.00
_cell.angle_gamma   90.00
#
_symmetry.space_group_name_H-M   'P 1'
#
loop_
_entity.id
_entity.type
_entity.pdbx_description
1 polymer ?
#
loop_
_entity_poly.entity_id
_entity_poly.type
_entity_poly.pdbx_seq_one_letter_code
_entity_poly.pdbx_strand_id
1 'polypeptide(L)'
;MLIGLQANILSAFDSCIQTSMAILSINAGSSSLKFSIYPYNHREVLNSVLKGEFQGLEPGGSPTLQYTSKDQSTHCLLNTADDDPFTSALSQLKELISALTHTPPIKALSHRIVHGASIYQKSVIANDEVLKDLARLNALAPLHQPHNLKGVQVFMKAFPHLPQVLCFDTAYHSSIPSVETSLALPPSLTEKNIKKYGFHGLSYQFIIGSLQACSSRAHERVLMAHLGNGASLCAAVNGKSMATTMGFSTLDGLMMGTRVGALDPGVMLYLLREGFTPHQLETLLYSESGLLGVSTVSADMRTLRSNPSTLSKKAIDLFTHRVVRESGAMIACMKGLDVVAFSGGIGEHDHLLRESVCSELAWLGIELDSLKNQNASPEKALLISKNSSSIEVWVVPTDEGKIAAKLALEVVTTNQD
;
A
#
# COMPACT_ATOMS: atom_id res chain seq x y z
N MET A 1 -12.60 24.08 41.73
CA MET A 1 -12.34 24.82 40.48
C MET A 1 -11.64 23.98 39.41
N LEU A 2 -10.90 22.90 39.76
CA LEU A 2 -10.23 21.98 38.82
C LEU A 2 -11.16 20.93 38.16
N ILE A 3 -12.27 20.55 38.80
CA ILE A 3 -13.22 19.55 38.29
C ILE A 3 -14.07 20.10 37.13
N GLY A 4 -14.34 21.41 37.11
CA GLY A 4 -15.11 22.06 36.05
C GLY A 4 -14.37 22.24 34.72
N LEU A 5 -13.03 22.35 34.75
CA LEU A 5 -12.22 22.45 33.52
C LEU A 5 -12.05 21.09 32.77
N GLN A 6 -11.98 19.97 33.51
CA GLN A 6 -11.91 18.65 32.88
C GLN A 6 -13.24 18.24 32.22
N ALA A 7 -14.38 18.60 32.82
CA ALA A 7 -15.69 18.33 32.24
C ALA A 7 -15.94 19.17 30.96
N ASN A 8 -15.48 20.41 30.90
CA ASN A 8 -15.61 21.26 29.71
C ASN A 8 -14.67 20.85 28.57
N ILE A 9 -13.49 20.33 28.86
CA ILE A 9 -12.57 19.81 27.83
C ILE A 9 -13.12 18.52 27.25
N LEU A 10 -13.64 17.61 28.06
CA LEU A 10 -14.27 16.37 27.59
C LEU A 10 -15.56 16.65 26.78
N SER A 11 -16.39 17.62 27.18
CA SER A 11 -17.59 17.99 26.42
C SER A 11 -17.27 18.70 25.10
N ALA A 12 -16.20 19.49 25.03
CA ALA A 12 -15.76 20.15 23.80
C ALA A 12 -15.16 19.11 22.81
N PHE A 13 -14.44 18.10 23.30
CA PHE A 13 -13.96 16.98 22.47
C PHE A 13 -15.12 16.10 21.96
N ASP A 14 -16.09 15.75 22.81
CA ASP A 14 -17.28 14.99 22.42
C ASP A 14 -18.16 15.78 21.42
N SER A 15 -18.33 17.09 21.59
CA SER A 15 -19.11 17.91 20.67
C SER A 15 -18.45 18.06 19.29
N CYS A 16 -17.12 18.05 19.21
CA CYS A 16 -16.38 18.09 17.94
C CYS A 16 -16.47 16.77 17.16
N ILE A 17 -16.58 15.64 17.86
CA ILE A 17 -16.76 14.30 17.24
C ILE A 17 -18.22 14.11 16.81
N GLN A 18 -19.20 14.64 17.54
CA GLN A 18 -20.64 14.53 17.21
C GLN A 18 -21.06 15.25 15.92
N THR A 19 -20.27 16.21 15.43
CA THR A 19 -20.54 16.95 14.18
C THR A 19 -19.70 16.47 13.00
N SER A 20 -18.77 15.52 13.20
CA SER A 20 -17.93 14.99 12.12
C SER A 20 -18.68 13.93 11.31
N MET A 21 -18.42 13.91 10.00
CA MET A 21 -18.84 12.85 9.08
C MET A 21 -17.68 11.88 8.90
N ALA A 22 -17.91 10.71 8.30
CA ALA A 22 -16.85 9.74 8.09
C ALA A 22 -16.85 9.14 6.68
N ILE A 23 -15.68 8.63 6.28
CA ILE A 23 -15.49 7.80 5.11
C ILE A 23 -15.06 6.40 5.58
N LEU A 24 -15.72 5.38 5.03
CA LEU A 24 -15.33 3.98 5.18
C LEU A 24 -14.37 3.61 4.05
N SER A 25 -13.12 3.36 4.39
CA SER A 25 -12.10 2.90 3.44
C SER A 25 -12.03 1.38 3.41
N ILE A 26 -12.04 0.82 2.21
CA ILE A 26 -12.09 -0.61 1.92
C ILE A 26 -10.91 -1.01 1.03
N ASN A 27 -10.25 -2.10 1.39
CA ASN A 27 -9.27 -2.78 0.56
C ASN A 27 -9.62 -4.28 0.51
N ALA A 28 -10.29 -4.69 -0.55
CA ALA A 28 -10.72 -6.07 -0.76
C ALA A 28 -9.67 -6.84 -1.57
N GLY A 29 -9.08 -7.86 -0.96
CA GLY A 29 -8.19 -8.84 -1.59
C GLY A 29 -8.91 -10.15 -1.92
N SER A 30 -8.15 -11.15 -2.38
CA SER A 30 -8.67 -12.49 -2.69
C SER A 30 -9.09 -13.29 -1.45
N SER A 31 -8.38 -13.10 -0.34
CA SER A 31 -8.57 -13.84 0.91
C SER A 31 -8.75 -12.95 2.12
N SER A 32 -8.80 -11.63 1.94
CA SER A 32 -8.92 -10.67 3.04
C SER A 32 -9.69 -9.43 2.65
N LEU A 33 -10.28 -8.77 3.66
CA LEU A 33 -10.97 -7.51 3.53
C LEU A 33 -10.51 -6.58 4.65
N LYS A 34 -9.68 -5.59 4.33
CA LYS A 34 -9.27 -4.54 5.27
C LYS A 34 -10.24 -3.38 5.21
N PHE A 35 -10.57 -2.82 6.37
CA PHE A 35 -11.45 -1.66 6.47
C PHE A 35 -10.99 -0.69 7.55
N SER A 36 -11.31 0.59 7.34
CA SER A 36 -11.04 1.63 8.34
C SER A 36 -12.06 2.75 8.22
N ILE A 37 -12.47 3.33 9.34
CA ILE A 37 -13.38 4.47 9.37
C ILE A 37 -12.60 5.72 9.74
N TYR A 38 -12.63 6.70 8.86
CA TYR A 38 -11.95 7.99 9.02
C TYR A 38 -12.96 9.10 9.18
N PRO A 39 -13.06 9.70 10.37
CA PRO A 39 -13.78 10.97 10.53
C PRO A 39 -13.13 12.07 9.68
N TYR A 40 -13.94 13.00 9.21
CA TYR A 40 -13.44 14.20 8.54
C TYR A 40 -14.23 15.45 8.96
N ASN A 41 -13.58 16.58 8.88
CA ASN A 41 -14.17 17.90 8.94
C ASN A 41 -14.14 18.54 7.53
N HIS A 42 -14.57 19.80 7.41
CA HIS A 42 -14.65 20.49 6.10
C HIS A 42 -13.33 20.57 5.33
N ARG A 43 -12.17 20.23 5.91
CA ARG A 43 -10.84 20.42 5.31
C ARG A 43 -9.90 19.24 5.45
N GLU A 44 -10.14 18.32 6.39
CA GLU A 44 -9.15 17.32 6.75
C GLU A 44 -9.78 15.98 7.14
N VAL A 45 -9.15 14.89 6.67
CA VAL A 45 -9.43 13.54 7.12
C VAL A 45 -8.59 13.25 8.36
N LEU A 46 -9.26 12.95 9.46
CA LEU A 46 -8.66 12.71 10.77
C LEU A 46 -8.08 11.29 10.87
N ASN A 47 -7.53 10.92 12.01
CA ASN A 47 -7.09 9.55 12.26
C ASN A 47 -8.30 8.61 12.37
N SER A 48 -8.10 7.36 12.00
CA SER A 48 -9.18 6.36 12.03
C SER A 48 -9.67 6.10 13.45
N VAL A 49 -10.99 5.96 13.60
CA VAL A 49 -11.66 5.57 14.85
C VAL A 49 -11.92 4.08 14.93
N LEU A 50 -11.83 3.39 13.79
CA LEU A 50 -11.94 1.94 13.66
C LEU A 50 -11.02 1.48 12.55
N LYS A 51 -10.21 0.45 12.81
CA LYS A 51 -9.44 -0.30 11.80
C LYS A 51 -9.67 -1.77 12.03
N GLY A 52 -9.83 -2.54 10.95
CA GLY A 52 -9.98 -3.99 11.06
C GLY A 52 -9.67 -4.72 9.77
N GLU A 53 -9.57 -6.02 9.91
CA GLU A 53 -9.30 -6.94 8.82
C GLU A 53 -10.06 -8.24 9.02
N PHE A 54 -10.72 -8.68 7.97
CA PHE A 54 -11.18 -10.05 7.81
C PHE A 54 -10.12 -10.83 7.05
N GLN A 55 -9.79 -12.03 7.52
CA GLN A 55 -8.84 -12.95 6.88
C GLN A 55 -9.52 -14.32 6.69
N GLY A 56 -8.92 -15.17 5.83
CA GLY A 56 -9.45 -16.51 5.56
C GLY A 56 -10.75 -16.50 4.74
N LEU A 57 -10.93 -15.52 3.86
CA LEU A 57 -12.13 -15.36 3.03
C LEU A 57 -12.10 -16.17 1.72
N GLU A 58 -11.00 -16.90 1.45
CA GLU A 58 -10.91 -17.84 0.35
C GLU A 58 -11.81 -19.07 0.58
N PRO A 59 -12.25 -19.74 -0.51
CA PRO A 59 -13.03 -20.96 -0.40
C PRO A 59 -12.34 -22.02 0.45
N GLY A 60 -12.99 -22.49 1.51
CA GLY A 60 -12.44 -23.46 2.49
C GLY A 60 -11.51 -22.85 3.54
N GLY A 61 -11.34 -21.54 3.57
CA GLY A 61 -10.62 -20.83 4.61
C GLY A 61 -11.37 -20.86 5.96
N SER A 62 -10.70 -20.38 7.01
CA SER A 62 -11.28 -20.19 8.34
C SER A 62 -11.40 -18.68 8.63
N PRO A 63 -12.55 -18.07 8.33
CA PRO A 63 -12.70 -16.64 8.42
C PRO A 63 -12.57 -16.11 9.84
N THR A 64 -11.74 -15.09 10.00
CA THR A 64 -11.55 -14.38 11.27
C THR A 64 -11.73 -12.89 11.08
N LEU A 65 -12.15 -12.19 12.12
CA LEU A 65 -12.17 -10.72 12.21
C LEU A 65 -11.23 -10.28 13.31
N GLN A 66 -10.33 -9.38 12.97
CA GLN A 66 -9.57 -8.62 13.95
C GLN A 66 -9.85 -7.14 13.73
N TYR A 67 -10.16 -6.39 14.79
CA TYR A 67 -10.32 -4.95 14.70
C TYR A 67 -9.85 -4.23 15.96
N THR A 68 -9.51 -2.95 15.80
CA THR A 68 -9.13 -2.04 16.87
C THR A 68 -10.03 -0.83 16.84
N SER A 69 -10.64 -0.50 17.98
CA SER A 69 -11.45 0.69 18.23
C SER A 69 -11.08 1.28 19.58
N LYS A 70 -10.78 2.59 19.64
CA LYS A 70 -10.37 3.28 20.88
C LYS A 70 -9.30 2.50 21.67
N ASP A 71 -8.25 2.08 21.00
CA ASP A 71 -7.11 1.32 21.57
C ASP A 71 -7.44 -0.08 22.11
N GLN A 72 -8.65 -0.56 21.91
CA GLN A 72 -9.07 -1.93 22.25
C GLN A 72 -9.06 -2.80 20.99
N SER A 73 -8.28 -3.86 21.03
CA SER A 73 -8.23 -4.87 19.97
C SER A 73 -9.15 -6.04 20.29
N THR A 74 -9.94 -6.43 19.31
CA THR A 74 -10.85 -7.59 19.40
C THR A 74 -10.51 -8.57 18.28
N HIS A 75 -10.54 -9.86 18.60
CA HIS A 75 -10.38 -10.95 17.64
C HIS A 75 -11.51 -11.95 17.81
N CYS A 76 -12.17 -12.33 16.72
CA CYS A 76 -13.24 -13.31 16.73
C CYS A 76 -13.28 -14.15 15.44
N LEU A 77 -13.82 -15.37 15.56
CA LEU A 77 -14.13 -16.22 14.40
C LEU A 77 -15.44 -15.74 13.77
N LEU A 78 -15.53 -15.80 12.44
CA LEU A 78 -16.79 -15.58 11.75
C LEU A 78 -17.62 -16.86 11.75
N ASN A 79 -18.92 -16.69 11.96
CA ASN A 79 -19.87 -17.75 11.67
C ASN A 79 -20.26 -17.67 10.18
N THR A 80 -19.90 -18.70 9.42
CA THR A 80 -20.14 -18.77 7.97
C THR A 80 -21.03 -19.95 7.59
N ALA A 81 -21.87 -20.41 8.51
CA ALA A 81 -22.53 -21.72 8.40
C ALA A 81 -23.35 -21.91 7.10
N ASP A 82 -23.85 -20.83 6.47
CA ASP A 82 -24.73 -20.92 5.29
C ASP A 82 -24.39 -19.94 4.15
N ASP A 83 -23.38 -19.07 4.31
CA ASP A 83 -23.08 -18.00 3.34
C ASP A 83 -21.64 -18.09 2.77
N ASP A 84 -21.45 -17.52 1.58
CA ASP A 84 -20.10 -17.18 1.05
C ASP A 84 -19.32 -16.36 2.10
N PRO A 85 -18.06 -16.72 2.43
CA PRO A 85 -17.28 -16.04 3.48
C PRO A 85 -17.21 -14.53 3.35
N PHE A 86 -17.18 -14.01 2.13
CA PHE A 86 -17.16 -12.57 1.85
C PHE A 86 -18.51 -11.91 2.20
N THR A 87 -19.63 -12.57 1.93
CA THR A 87 -20.97 -12.11 2.29
C THR A 87 -21.14 -12.07 3.81
N SER A 88 -20.68 -13.10 4.51
CA SER A 88 -20.67 -13.15 5.98
C SER A 88 -19.81 -12.02 6.58
N ALA A 89 -18.62 -11.78 6.05
CA ALA A 89 -17.75 -10.70 6.47
C ALA A 89 -18.42 -9.33 6.31
N LEU A 90 -19.11 -9.09 5.18
CA LEU A 90 -19.85 -7.84 4.95
C LEU A 90 -21.01 -7.67 5.92
N SER A 91 -21.79 -8.72 6.20
CA SER A 91 -22.89 -8.66 7.16
C SER A 91 -22.37 -8.31 8.55
N GLN A 92 -21.28 -8.94 8.98
CA GLN A 92 -20.66 -8.65 10.26
C GLN A 92 -20.04 -7.25 10.32
N LEU A 93 -19.47 -6.76 9.23
CA LEU A 93 -19.00 -5.36 9.15
C LEU A 93 -20.16 -4.37 9.34
N LYS A 94 -21.31 -4.63 8.72
CA LYS A 94 -22.50 -3.77 8.88
C LYS A 94 -23.01 -3.78 10.33
N GLU A 95 -23.05 -4.94 10.96
CA GLU A 95 -23.42 -5.08 12.38
C GLU A 95 -22.43 -4.32 13.29
N LEU A 96 -21.13 -4.50 13.06
CA LEU A 96 -20.09 -3.82 13.80
C LEU A 96 -20.23 -2.29 13.70
N ILE A 97 -20.40 -1.76 12.49
CA ILE A 97 -20.60 -0.32 12.26
C ILE A 97 -21.86 0.17 12.99
N SER A 98 -22.94 -0.60 12.94
CA SER A 98 -24.21 -0.25 13.59
C SER A 98 -24.15 -0.29 15.13
N ALA A 99 -23.33 -1.18 15.68
CA ALA A 99 -23.14 -1.32 17.13
C ALA A 99 -22.26 -0.22 17.75
N LEU A 100 -21.44 0.45 16.94
CA LEU A 100 -20.54 1.50 17.39
C LEU A 100 -21.28 2.85 17.50
N THR A 101 -21.91 3.08 18.66
CA THR A 101 -22.75 4.25 18.95
C THR A 101 -22.06 5.61 18.83
N HIS A 102 -20.71 5.63 18.82
CA HIS A 102 -19.89 6.86 18.70
C HIS A 102 -19.22 6.99 17.33
N THR A 103 -19.55 6.15 16.36
CA THR A 103 -19.01 6.26 15.00
C THR A 103 -19.72 7.38 14.26
N PRO A 104 -19.00 8.36 13.69
CA PRO A 104 -19.62 9.38 12.86
C PRO A 104 -20.37 8.77 11.66
N PRO A 105 -21.46 9.40 11.18
CA PRO A 105 -22.23 8.90 10.05
C PRO A 105 -21.36 8.81 8.80
N ILE A 106 -21.32 7.63 8.18
CA ILE A 106 -20.58 7.38 6.94
C ILE A 106 -21.29 8.09 5.79
N LYS A 107 -20.55 8.87 5.00
CA LYS A 107 -21.07 9.65 3.87
C LYS A 107 -20.58 9.17 2.51
N ALA A 108 -19.48 8.44 2.48
CA ALA A 108 -18.96 7.80 1.26
C ALA A 108 -18.09 6.59 1.63
N LEU A 109 -17.86 5.73 0.64
CA LEU A 109 -16.87 4.66 0.73
C LEU A 109 -15.73 4.95 -0.24
N SER A 110 -14.50 4.59 0.16
CA SER A 110 -13.35 4.53 -0.74
C SER A 110 -12.90 3.08 -0.93
N HIS A 111 -12.59 2.72 -2.16
CA HIS A 111 -12.09 1.39 -2.52
C HIS A 111 -10.72 1.50 -3.16
N ARG A 112 -9.75 0.74 -2.64
CA ARG A 112 -8.48 0.55 -3.31
C ARG A 112 -8.66 -0.36 -4.50
N ILE A 113 -8.23 0.10 -5.67
CA ILE A 113 -8.21 -0.64 -6.94
C ILE A 113 -6.78 -0.72 -7.42
N VAL A 114 -6.30 -1.93 -7.68
CA VAL A 114 -4.91 -2.14 -8.06
C VAL A 114 -4.58 -1.49 -9.40
N HIS A 115 -5.49 -1.51 -10.38
CA HIS A 115 -5.18 -1.06 -11.72
C HIS A 115 -6.24 -0.14 -12.33
N GLY A 116 -5.85 1.10 -12.67
CA GLY A 116 -6.64 2.06 -13.45
C GLY A 116 -6.20 2.18 -14.91
N ALA A 117 -5.10 1.52 -15.29
CA ALA A 117 -4.42 1.64 -16.59
C ALA A 117 -4.15 3.11 -16.96
N SER A 118 -4.25 3.42 -18.26
CA SER A 118 -4.17 4.81 -18.76
C SER A 118 -5.53 5.52 -18.72
N ILE A 119 -6.60 4.80 -18.38
CA ILE A 119 -7.99 5.29 -18.44
C ILE A 119 -8.29 6.09 -17.16
N TYR A 120 -7.95 5.54 -16.01
CA TYR A 120 -8.25 6.14 -14.71
C TYR A 120 -6.96 6.59 -14.00
N GLN A 121 -6.57 7.85 -14.25
CA GLN A 121 -5.40 8.49 -13.65
C GLN A 121 -5.75 9.33 -12.40
N LYS A 122 -7.03 9.33 -12.00
CA LYS A 122 -7.56 9.99 -10.80
C LYS A 122 -8.66 9.12 -10.21
N SER A 123 -8.98 9.34 -8.94
CA SER A 123 -10.10 8.69 -8.29
C SER A 123 -11.42 9.10 -8.94
N VAL A 124 -12.36 8.15 -9.04
CA VAL A 124 -13.68 8.34 -9.69
C VAL A 124 -14.80 7.72 -8.88
N ILE A 125 -16.04 8.21 -9.04
CA ILE A 125 -17.22 7.56 -8.49
C ILE A 125 -17.52 6.31 -9.30
N ALA A 126 -17.76 5.20 -8.60
CA ALA A 126 -18.14 3.93 -9.22
C ALA A 126 -19.55 4.00 -9.81
N ASN A 127 -19.71 3.50 -11.02
CA ASN A 127 -20.96 3.20 -11.68
C ASN A 127 -20.77 1.99 -12.62
N ASP A 128 -21.84 1.53 -13.24
CA ASP A 128 -21.79 0.34 -14.09
C ASP A 128 -20.83 0.49 -15.28
N GLU A 129 -20.71 1.68 -15.87
CA GLU A 129 -19.80 1.96 -16.98
C GLU A 129 -18.34 1.86 -16.52
N VAL A 130 -17.99 2.53 -15.42
CA VAL A 130 -16.65 2.47 -14.81
C VAL A 130 -16.27 1.03 -14.47
N LEU A 131 -17.18 0.26 -13.85
CA LEU A 131 -16.91 -1.14 -13.52
C LEU A 131 -16.73 -2.01 -14.77
N LYS A 132 -17.50 -1.77 -15.83
CA LYS A 132 -17.35 -2.47 -17.09
C LYS A 132 -16.01 -2.17 -17.78
N ASP A 133 -15.57 -0.93 -17.74
CA ASP A 133 -14.24 -0.56 -18.27
C ASP A 133 -13.12 -1.19 -17.47
N LEU A 134 -13.20 -1.14 -16.13
CA LEU A 134 -12.21 -1.76 -15.26
C LEU A 134 -12.16 -3.29 -15.42
N ALA A 135 -13.29 -3.95 -15.69
CA ALA A 135 -13.32 -5.39 -15.94
C ALA A 135 -12.50 -5.80 -17.18
N ARG A 136 -12.35 -4.92 -18.18
CA ARG A 136 -11.48 -5.15 -19.34
C ARG A 136 -10.00 -5.18 -18.95
N LEU A 137 -9.65 -4.64 -17.79
CA LEU A 137 -8.29 -4.61 -17.27
C LEU A 137 -7.95 -5.85 -16.42
N ASN A 138 -8.88 -6.81 -16.25
CA ASN A 138 -8.65 -8.02 -15.45
C ASN A 138 -7.40 -8.79 -15.89
N ALA A 139 -7.10 -8.79 -17.20
CA ALA A 139 -5.90 -9.45 -17.73
C ALA A 139 -4.58 -8.78 -17.31
N LEU A 140 -4.60 -7.51 -16.87
CA LEU A 140 -3.41 -6.78 -16.41
C LEU A 140 -3.05 -7.10 -14.94
N ALA A 141 -4.04 -7.50 -14.14
CA ALA A 141 -3.86 -7.86 -12.74
C ALA A 141 -4.81 -9.00 -12.34
N PRO A 142 -4.67 -10.20 -12.92
CA PRO A 142 -5.67 -11.29 -12.81
C PRO A 142 -5.88 -11.76 -11.37
N LEU A 143 -4.87 -11.69 -10.53
CA LEU A 143 -4.93 -12.11 -9.12
C LEU A 143 -5.57 -11.06 -8.19
N HIS A 144 -5.79 -9.81 -8.66
CA HIS A 144 -6.24 -8.71 -7.80
C HIS A 144 -7.49 -8.01 -8.33
N GLN A 145 -7.49 -7.61 -9.61
CA GLN A 145 -8.55 -6.78 -10.20
C GLN A 145 -9.94 -7.40 -10.09
N PRO A 146 -10.17 -8.69 -10.41
CA PRO A 146 -11.50 -9.30 -10.28
C PRO A 146 -12.05 -9.25 -8.85
N HIS A 147 -11.18 -9.47 -7.84
CA HIS A 147 -11.56 -9.43 -6.42
C HIS A 147 -11.88 -8.01 -5.96
N ASN A 148 -11.08 -7.02 -6.40
CA ASN A 148 -11.38 -5.61 -6.12
C ASN A 148 -12.76 -5.23 -6.66
N LEU A 149 -13.06 -5.56 -7.93
CA LEU A 149 -14.33 -5.22 -8.56
C LEU A 149 -15.51 -5.95 -7.92
N LYS A 150 -15.35 -7.25 -7.58
CA LYS A 150 -16.37 -8.00 -6.81
C LYS A 150 -16.64 -7.28 -5.48
N GLY A 151 -15.62 -6.86 -4.77
CA GLY A 151 -15.74 -6.08 -3.53
C GLY A 151 -16.58 -4.82 -3.74
N VAL A 152 -16.23 -3.99 -4.72
CA VAL A 152 -16.98 -2.77 -5.03
C VAL A 152 -18.46 -3.07 -5.30
N GLN A 153 -18.77 -4.06 -6.14
CA GLN A 153 -20.15 -4.43 -6.48
C GLN A 153 -20.97 -4.86 -5.27
N VAL A 154 -20.36 -5.61 -4.35
CA VAL A 154 -21.02 -6.06 -3.12
C VAL A 154 -21.31 -4.86 -2.20
N PHE A 155 -20.35 -3.93 -2.06
CA PHE A 155 -20.54 -2.73 -1.26
C PHE A 155 -21.55 -1.75 -1.89
N MET A 156 -21.59 -1.60 -3.21
CA MET A 156 -22.62 -0.82 -3.92
C MET A 156 -24.04 -1.34 -3.62
N LYS A 157 -24.22 -2.66 -3.61
CA LYS A 157 -25.50 -3.27 -3.23
C LYS A 157 -25.83 -3.11 -1.75
N ALA A 158 -24.84 -3.18 -0.89
CA ALA A 158 -25.01 -3.08 0.57
C ALA A 158 -25.28 -1.64 1.04
N PHE A 159 -24.74 -0.64 0.35
CA PHE A 159 -24.84 0.80 0.65
C PHE A 159 -25.25 1.61 -0.59
N PRO A 160 -26.47 1.38 -1.14
CA PRO A 160 -26.87 1.93 -2.44
C PRO A 160 -27.01 3.47 -2.46
N HIS A 161 -27.13 4.10 -1.30
CA HIS A 161 -27.28 5.55 -1.18
C HIS A 161 -25.97 6.29 -0.89
N LEU A 162 -24.85 5.55 -0.71
CA LEU A 162 -23.56 6.15 -0.43
C LEU A 162 -22.67 6.13 -1.68
N PRO A 163 -22.04 7.27 -2.05
CA PRO A 163 -21.06 7.28 -3.11
C PRO A 163 -19.93 6.29 -2.84
N GLN A 164 -19.55 5.53 -3.86
CA GLN A 164 -18.44 4.59 -3.83
C GLN A 164 -17.32 5.17 -4.69
N VAL A 165 -16.18 5.52 -4.10
CA VAL A 165 -15.06 6.14 -4.81
C VAL A 165 -13.94 5.13 -5.01
N LEU A 166 -13.48 4.98 -6.24
CA LEU A 166 -12.39 4.09 -6.64
C LEU A 166 -11.07 4.85 -6.64
N CYS A 167 -10.10 4.37 -5.89
CA CYS A 167 -8.78 4.96 -5.72
C CYS A 167 -7.73 3.97 -6.26
N PHE A 168 -6.92 4.41 -7.23
CA PHE A 168 -6.08 3.52 -8.02
C PHE A 168 -4.62 3.57 -7.58
N ASP A 169 -4.00 2.40 -7.37
CA ASP A 169 -2.56 2.29 -7.06
C ASP A 169 -1.67 2.84 -8.18
N THR A 170 -2.14 2.79 -9.42
CA THR A 170 -1.39 3.27 -10.59
C THR A 170 -1.48 4.79 -10.77
N ALA A 171 -2.44 5.48 -10.14
CA ALA A 171 -2.75 6.88 -10.42
C ALA A 171 -1.59 7.84 -10.09
N TYR A 172 -0.89 7.63 -8.95
CA TYR A 172 0.26 8.45 -8.55
C TYR A 172 1.39 8.44 -9.58
N HIS A 173 1.50 7.33 -10.33
CA HIS A 173 2.54 7.12 -11.34
C HIS A 173 2.21 7.70 -12.72
N SER A 174 1.06 8.35 -12.88
CA SER A 174 0.64 8.96 -14.16
C SER A 174 1.58 10.10 -14.62
N SER A 175 2.39 10.63 -13.72
CA SER A 175 3.39 11.69 -14.02
C SER A 175 4.74 11.16 -14.51
N ILE A 176 4.97 9.84 -14.52
CA ILE A 176 6.23 9.26 -14.99
C ILE A 176 6.41 9.57 -16.48
N PRO A 177 7.61 10.07 -16.90
CA PRO A 177 7.89 10.35 -18.30
C PRO A 177 7.71 9.13 -19.21
N SER A 178 7.23 9.37 -20.44
CA SER A 178 6.94 8.28 -21.38
C SER A 178 8.15 7.40 -21.69
N VAL A 179 9.36 7.98 -21.74
CA VAL A 179 10.59 7.21 -21.93
C VAL A 179 10.82 6.17 -20.82
N GLU A 180 10.46 6.49 -19.58
CA GLU A 180 10.61 5.58 -18.44
C GLU A 180 9.49 4.52 -18.40
N THR A 181 8.30 4.84 -18.92
CA THR A 181 7.19 3.89 -18.98
C THR A 181 7.22 2.98 -20.21
N SER A 182 8.00 3.34 -21.22
CA SER A 182 8.12 2.56 -22.46
C SER A 182 8.90 1.27 -22.26
N LEU A 183 8.44 0.22 -22.89
CA LEU A 183 9.16 -1.05 -23.00
C LEU A 183 9.80 -1.15 -24.39
N ALA A 184 10.98 -1.74 -24.48
CA ALA A 184 11.71 -1.93 -25.74
C ALA A 184 11.07 -3.06 -26.59
N LEU A 185 9.81 -2.87 -26.95
CA LEU A 185 8.99 -3.78 -27.72
C LEU A 185 8.50 -3.11 -29.01
N PRO A 186 8.17 -3.89 -30.08
CA PRO A 186 7.60 -3.32 -31.30
C PRO A 186 6.32 -2.53 -31.04
N PRO A 187 6.05 -1.47 -31.83
CA PRO A 187 4.84 -0.65 -31.71
C PRO A 187 3.53 -1.45 -31.71
N SER A 188 3.44 -2.52 -32.48
CA SER A 188 2.28 -3.42 -32.54
C SER A 188 1.87 -4.04 -31.17
N LEU A 189 2.78 -4.06 -30.20
CA LEU A 189 2.54 -4.48 -28.83
C LEU A 189 2.34 -3.29 -27.90
N THR A 190 3.17 -2.26 -27.99
CA THR A 190 3.09 -1.09 -27.11
C THR A 190 1.82 -0.26 -27.33
N GLU A 191 1.30 -0.21 -28.55
CA GLU A 191 0.01 0.39 -28.89
C GLU A 191 -1.18 -0.32 -28.19
N LYS A 192 -1.00 -1.56 -27.72
CA LYS A 192 -1.98 -2.27 -26.88
C LYS A 192 -1.89 -1.90 -25.39
N ASN A 193 -1.28 -0.76 -25.06
CA ASN A 193 -1.03 -0.33 -23.68
C ASN A 193 -0.13 -1.26 -22.86
N ILE A 194 0.75 -2.02 -23.54
CA ILE A 194 1.81 -2.80 -22.87
C ILE A 194 2.95 -1.83 -22.53
N LYS A 195 2.95 -1.33 -21.29
CA LYS A 195 3.92 -0.37 -20.76
C LYS A 195 4.10 -0.55 -19.26
N LYS A 196 5.06 0.13 -18.67
CA LYS A 196 5.20 0.23 -17.21
C LYS A 196 4.10 1.15 -16.64
N TYR A 197 3.40 0.69 -15.59
CA TYR A 197 2.36 1.44 -14.88
C TYR A 197 2.81 1.91 -13.51
N GLY A 198 3.46 1.04 -12.73
CA GLY A 198 3.77 1.28 -11.33
C GLY A 198 2.58 1.03 -10.40
N PHE A 199 2.87 0.69 -9.13
CA PHE A 199 1.88 0.33 -8.11
C PHE A 199 2.28 0.91 -6.76
N HIS A 200 1.52 0.62 -5.70
CA HIS A 200 1.66 1.24 -4.38
C HIS A 200 1.49 2.77 -4.39
N GLY A 201 0.82 3.31 -5.38
CA GLY A 201 0.68 4.77 -5.55
C GLY A 201 -0.01 5.45 -4.38
N LEU A 202 -1.00 4.78 -3.75
CA LEU A 202 -1.64 5.32 -2.54
C LEU A 202 -0.65 5.44 -1.38
N SER A 203 0.21 4.44 -1.19
CA SER A 203 1.28 4.51 -0.18
C SER A 203 2.26 5.66 -0.49
N TYR A 204 2.73 5.79 -1.73
CA TYR A 204 3.65 6.87 -2.10
C TYR A 204 3.03 8.26 -1.96
N GLN A 205 1.75 8.40 -2.28
CA GLN A 205 1.03 9.65 -2.09
C GLN A 205 0.90 10.00 -0.59
N PHE A 206 0.72 8.99 0.28
CA PHE A 206 0.74 9.20 1.71
C PHE A 206 2.12 9.60 2.23
N ILE A 207 3.18 8.90 1.81
CA ILE A 207 4.56 9.15 2.22
C ILE A 207 4.97 10.57 1.85
N ILE A 208 4.77 10.96 0.59
CA ILE A 208 5.19 12.30 0.14
C ILE A 208 4.39 13.41 0.83
N GLY A 209 3.09 13.22 1.06
CA GLY A 209 2.26 14.16 1.81
C GLY A 209 2.70 14.30 3.26
N SER A 210 3.10 13.19 3.91
CA SER A 210 3.64 13.20 5.27
C SER A 210 4.99 13.90 5.35
N LEU A 211 5.87 13.69 4.38
CA LEU A 211 7.16 14.37 4.30
C LEU A 211 6.98 15.88 4.08
N GLN A 212 6.07 16.31 3.22
CA GLN A 212 5.78 17.72 2.97
C GLN A 212 5.32 18.48 4.23
N ALA A 213 4.73 17.76 5.19
CA ALA A 213 4.33 18.34 6.48
C ALA A 213 5.49 18.49 7.48
N CYS A 214 6.65 17.81 7.27
CA CYS A 214 7.72 17.76 8.26
C CYS A 214 9.14 18.04 7.71
N SER A 215 9.32 18.06 6.38
CA SER A 215 10.61 18.35 5.74
C SER A 215 10.47 19.40 4.65
N SER A 216 11.29 20.44 4.70
CA SER A 216 11.40 21.43 3.62
C SER A 216 11.98 20.83 2.34
N ARG A 217 12.70 19.71 2.42
CA ARG A 217 13.33 19.02 1.29
C ARG A 217 12.41 18.03 0.58
N ALA A 218 11.17 17.83 1.06
CA ALA A 218 10.20 16.92 0.45
C ALA A 218 9.81 17.30 -1.00
N HIS A 219 10.14 18.51 -1.45
CA HIS A 219 9.95 18.97 -2.83
C HIS A 219 11.16 18.69 -3.73
N GLU A 220 12.29 18.26 -3.16
CA GLU A 220 13.50 17.93 -3.91
C GLU A 220 13.43 16.49 -4.47
N ARG A 221 14.56 15.77 -4.48
CA ARG A 221 14.68 14.39 -5.01
C ARG A 221 14.48 13.38 -3.90
N VAL A 222 13.32 12.72 -3.88
CA VAL A 222 12.89 11.83 -2.82
C VAL A 222 12.87 10.40 -3.32
N LEU A 223 13.64 9.52 -2.70
CA LEU A 223 13.55 8.07 -2.86
C LEU A 223 12.62 7.51 -1.79
N MET A 224 11.49 6.98 -2.19
CA MET A 224 10.53 6.31 -1.30
C MET A 224 10.64 4.79 -1.44
N ALA A 225 10.83 4.10 -0.33
CA ALA A 225 10.97 2.65 -0.25
C ALA A 225 9.77 2.07 0.54
N HIS A 226 8.75 1.62 -0.18
CA HIS A 226 7.67 0.83 0.39
C HIS A 226 8.11 -0.63 0.46
N LEU A 227 8.51 -1.10 1.65
CA LEU A 227 9.06 -2.44 1.88
C LEU A 227 8.13 -3.22 2.81
N GLY A 228 7.41 -4.17 2.25
CA GLY A 228 6.51 -5.07 2.96
C GLY A 228 6.52 -6.45 2.30
N ASN A 229 5.44 -7.22 2.45
CA ASN A 229 5.27 -8.47 1.70
C ASN A 229 5.24 -8.21 0.18
N GLY A 230 4.58 -7.14 -0.28
CA GLY A 230 4.86 -6.47 -1.54
C GLY A 230 5.90 -5.39 -1.31
N ALA A 231 6.85 -5.20 -2.23
CA ALA A 231 7.90 -4.20 -2.09
C ALA A 231 8.17 -3.48 -3.40
N SER A 232 8.37 -2.17 -3.32
CA SER A 232 8.81 -1.36 -4.46
C SER A 232 9.52 -0.09 -4.01
N LEU A 233 10.24 0.54 -4.93
CA LEU A 233 10.81 1.87 -4.79
C LEU A 233 10.11 2.84 -5.73
N CYS A 234 10.04 4.10 -5.33
CA CYS A 234 9.60 5.20 -6.18
C CYS A 234 10.55 6.38 -6.06
N ALA A 235 11.00 6.87 -7.19
CA ALA A 235 11.72 8.12 -7.35
C ALA A 235 10.71 9.25 -7.57
N ALA A 236 10.75 10.29 -6.75
CA ALA A 236 9.88 11.46 -6.90
C ALA A 236 10.69 12.77 -6.91
N VAL A 237 10.27 13.71 -7.73
CA VAL A 237 10.81 15.06 -7.78
C VAL A 237 9.63 16.03 -7.72
N ASN A 238 9.73 17.02 -6.86
CA ASN A 238 8.64 17.98 -6.62
C ASN A 238 7.29 17.32 -6.31
N GLY A 239 7.34 16.22 -5.52
CA GLY A 239 6.17 15.45 -5.13
C GLY A 239 5.53 14.57 -6.22
N LYS A 240 6.11 14.50 -7.41
CA LYS A 240 5.62 13.74 -8.56
C LYS A 240 6.49 12.53 -8.84
N SER A 241 5.86 11.39 -9.12
CA SER A 241 6.57 10.16 -9.51
C SER A 241 7.32 10.36 -10.83
N MET A 242 8.61 10.01 -10.84
CA MET A 242 9.51 10.07 -12.01
C MET A 242 9.89 8.68 -12.50
N ALA A 243 9.99 7.71 -11.59
CA ALA A 243 10.27 6.30 -11.87
C ALA A 243 9.80 5.44 -10.70
N THR A 244 9.56 4.16 -10.96
CA THR A 244 9.23 3.17 -9.92
C THR A 244 9.70 1.78 -10.34
N THR A 245 9.95 0.90 -9.39
CA THR A 245 10.49 -0.44 -9.69
C THR A 245 9.44 -1.43 -10.18
N MET A 246 8.18 -1.36 -9.72
CA MET A 246 7.13 -2.18 -10.31
C MET A 246 6.82 -1.70 -11.72
N GLY A 247 6.63 -2.66 -12.64
CA GLY A 247 6.54 -2.41 -14.08
C GLY A 247 5.12 -2.50 -14.64
N PHE A 248 4.97 -3.34 -15.65
CA PHE A 248 3.68 -3.67 -16.25
C PHE A 248 2.75 -4.37 -15.25
N SER A 249 3.30 -5.20 -14.38
CA SER A 249 2.60 -5.90 -13.32
C SER A 249 3.26 -5.66 -11.97
N THR A 250 2.63 -6.16 -10.90
CA THR A 250 3.17 -6.15 -9.54
C THR A 250 4.26 -7.20 -9.31
N LEU A 251 4.66 -7.94 -10.36
CA LEU A 251 5.68 -8.98 -10.29
C LEU A 251 7.09 -8.42 -10.46
N ASP A 252 7.24 -7.34 -11.24
CA ASP A 252 8.53 -6.74 -11.56
C ASP A 252 9.14 -5.93 -10.40
N GLY A 253 10.43 -5.62 -10.50
CA GLY A 253 11.16 -4.76 -9.58
C GLY A 253 11.87 -5.49 -8.45
N LEU A 254 11.58 -5.15 -7.21
CA LEU A 254 12.23 -5.75 -6.05
C LEU A 254 11.83 -7.21 -5.84
N MET A 255 12.75 -8.00 -5.28
CA MET A 255 12.41 -9.26 -4.63
C MET A 255 11.42 -8.96 -3.48
N MET A 256 10.39 -9.80 -3.31
CA MET A 256 9.32 -9.59 -2.34
C MET A 256 9.17 -10.80 -1.40
N GLY A 257 8.12 -10.85 -0.61
CA GLY A 257 7.88 -11.98 0.28
C GLY A 257 7.81 -13.32 -0.46
N THR A 258 7.00 -13.37 -1.53
CA THR A 258 6.79 -14.59 -2.35
C THR A 258 7.04 -14.35 -3.84
N ARG A 259 7.19 -13.10 -4.29
CA ARG A 259 7.38 -12.74 -5.69
C ARG A 259 8.85 -12.60 -6.03
N VAL A 260 9.22 -13.03 -7.24
CA VAL A 260 10.62 -13.06 -7.69
C VAL A 260 11.24 -11.68 -7.89
N GLY A 261 10.46 -10.67 -8.28
CA GLY A 261 10.96 -9.37 -8.75
C GLY A 261 11.53 -9.45 -10.17
N ALA A 262 12.41 -8.51 -10.51
CA ALA A 262 13.05 -8.48 -11.83
C ALA A 262 13.81 -9.78 -12.13
N LEU A 263 13.44 -10.43 -13.22
CA LEU A 263 14.01 -11.69 -13.70
C LEU A 263 14.38 -11.55 -15.18
N ASP A 264 15.48 -12.18 -15.60
CA ASP A 264 15.83 -12.28 -17.00
C ASP A 264 14.73 -13.06 -17.77
N PRO A 265 14.12 -12.47 -18.81
CA PRO A 265 13.12 -13.16 -19.65
C PRO A 265 13.61 -14.48 -20.21
N GLY A 266 14.93 -14.64 -20.42
CA GLY A 266 15.55 -15.90 -20.87
C GLY A 266 15.28 -17.05 -19.90
N VAL A 267 15.21 -16.80 -18.60
CA VAL A 267 14.85 -17.81 -17.60
C VAL A 267 13.43 -18.31 -17.81
N MET A 268 12.48 -17.43 -18.11
CA MET A 268 11.10 -17.80 -18.39
C MET A 268 11.00 -18.68 -19.64
N LEU A 269 11.70 -18.28 -20.71
CA LEU A 269 11.77 -19.06 -21.96
C LEU A 269 12.42 -20.42 -21.76
N TYR A 270 13.45 -20.49 -20.92
CA TYR A 270 14.10 -21.75 -20.55
C TYR A 270 13.14 -22.68 -19.82
N LEU A 271 12.45 -22.20 -18.78
CA LEU A 271 11.49 -23.01 -18.01
C LEU A 271 10.32 -23.52 -18.87
N LEU A 272 9.82 -22.70 -19.80
CA LEU A 272 8.81 -23.15 -20.77
C LEU A 272 9.31 -24.30 -21.65
N ARG A 273 10.57 -24.26 -22.07
CA ARG A 273 11.20 -25.37 -22.85
C ARG A 273 11.42 -26.63 -22.01
N GLU A 274 11.68 -26.48 -20.70
CA GLU A 274 11.75 -27.59 -19.74
C GLU A 274 10.36 -28.16 -19.38
N GLY A 275 9.27 -27.65 -19.98
CA GLY A 275 7.93 -28.20 -19.84
C GLY A 275 7.05 -27.54 -18.77
N PHE A 276 7.49 -26.43 -18.17
CA PHE A 276 6.62 -25.67 -17.29
C PHE A 276 5.44 -25.07 -18.08
N THR A 277 4.25 -25.27 -17.57
CA THR A 277 3.07 -24.61 -18.12
C THR A 277 3.03 -23.13 -17.71
N PRO A 278 2.30 -22.23 -18.43
CA PRO A 278 2.12 -20.85 -18.01
C PRO A 278 1.58 -20.72 -16.58
N HIS A 279 0.66 -21.58 -16.16
CA HIS A 279 0.11 -21.58 -14.80
C HIS A 279 1.15 -21.96 -13.74
N GLN A 280 1.99 -22.96 -14.01
CA GLN A 280 3.10 -23.32 -13.11
C GLN A 280 4.11 -22.18 -12.99
N LEU A 281 4.41 -21.47 -14.08
CA LEU A 281 5.26 -20.28 -14.04
C LEU A 281 4.63 -19.16 -13.23
N GLU A 282 3.33 -18.92 -13.42
CA GLU A 282 2.62 -17.91 -12.63
C GLU A 282 2.70 -18.23 -11.13
N THR A 283 2.42 -19.46 -10.73
CA THR A 283 2.52 -19.93 -9.34
C THR A 283 3.94 -19.76 -8.80
N LEU A 284 4.94 -20.23 -9.53
CA LEU A 284 6.35 -20.12 -9.15
C LEU A 284 6.75 -18.67 -8.90
N LEU A 285 6.43 -17.76 -9.84
CA LEU A 285 6.94 -16.39 -9.83
C LEU A 285 6.20 -15.51 -8.84
N TYR A 286 4.90 -15.73 -8.60
CA TYR A 286 4.09 -14.92 -7.67
C TYR A 286 4.05 -15.46 -6.25
N SER A 287 4.11 -16.77 -6.05
CA SER A 287 3.77 -17.41 -4.77
C SER A 287 4.89 -18.25 -4.16
N GLU A 288 5.84 -18.76 -4.95
CA GLU A 288 6.86 -19.73 -4.49
C GLU A 288 8.29 -19.18 -4.62
N SER A 289 8.45 -17.92 -4.98
CA SER A 289 9.74 -17.23 -5.12
C SER A 289 10.00 -16.26 -3.94
N GLY A 290 10.78 -15.24 -4.16
CA GLY A 290 11.05 -14.19 -3.18
C GLY A 290 11.78 -14.68 -1.93
N LEU A 291 11.49 -14.04 -0.79
CA LEU A 291 12.03 -14.42 0.52
C LEU A 291 11.71 -15.89 0.85
N LEU A 292 10.46 -16.30 0.60
CA LEU A 292 10.01 -17.68 0.82
C LEU A 292 10.83 -18.67 -0.03
N GLY A 293 10.89 -18.45 -1.33
CA GLY A 293 11.57 -19.39 -2.25
C GLY A 293 13.07 -19.51 -1.99
N VAL A 294 13.75 -18.38 -1.70
CA VAL A 294 15.20 -18.40 -1.44
C VAL A 294 15.52 -18.96 -0.06
N SER A 295 14.73 -18.62 0.96
CA SER A 295 14.96 -19.11 2.33
C SER A 295 14.46 -20.52 2.55
N THR A 296 13.43 -20.95 1.80
CA THR A 296 12.65 -22.19 2.06
C THR A 296 12.01 -22.24 3.45
N VAL A 297 11.96 -21.10 4.15
CA VAL A 297 11.49 -20.99 5.54
C VAL A 297 10.25 -20.13 5.66
N SER A 298 10.32 -18.88 5.18
CA SER A 298 9.21 -17.91 5.38
C SER A 298 9.29 -16.74 4.40
N ALA A 299 8.13 -16.15 4.10
CA ALA A 299 8.01 -14.86 3.45
C ALA A 299 8.16 -13.67 4.44
N ASP A 300 8.12 -13.93 5.75
CA ASP A 300 8.17 -12.92 6.80
C ASP A 300 9.62 -12.65 7.22
N MET A 301 10.07 -11.40 7.03
CA MET A 301 11.41 -10.94 7.39
C MET A 301 11.74 -11.15 8.88
N ARG A 302 10.77 -11.00 9.78
CA ARG A 302 10.96 -11.19 11.23
C ARG A 302 11.29 -12.65 11.54
N THR A 303 10.58 -13.58 10.92
CA THR A 303 10.85 -15.01 11.02
C THR A 303 12.24 -15.35 10.49
N LEU A 304 12.64 -14.76 9.34
CA LEU A 304 13.97 -14.97 8.77
C LEU A 304 15.08 -14.40 9.65
N ARG A 305 14.87 -13.23 10.27
CA ARG A 305 15.85 -12.61 11.21
C ARG A 305 16.10 -13.48 12.45
N SER A 306 15.09 -14.18 12.94
CA SER A 306 15.22 -15.09 14.10
C SER A 306 15.69 -16.49 13.74
N ASN A 307 15.74 -16.83 12.45
CA ASN A 307 16.12 -18.16 11.98
C ASN A 307 17.64 -18.22 11.66
N PRO A 308 18.43 -19.12 12.28
CA PRO A 308 19.88 -19.19 12.11
C PRO A 308 20.32 -19.83 10.79
N SER A 309 19.39 -20.24 9.93
CA SER A 309 19.68 -20.91 8.65
C SER A 309 20.52 -20.02 7.71
N THR A 310 21.49 -20.61 7.04
CA THR A 310 22.27 -19.94 5.99
C THR A 310 21.40 -19.49 4.81
N LEU A 311 20.30 -20.20 4.52
CA LEU A 311 19.35 -19.82 3.49
C LEU A 311 18.52 -18.60 3.90
N SER A 312 18.14 -18.47 5.20
CA SER A 312 17.49 -17.27 5.72
C SER A 312 18.39 -16.05 5.57
N LYS A 313 19.67 -16.19 5.96
CA LYS A 313 20.66 -15.13 5.77
C LYS A 313 20.81 -14.76 4.30
N LYS A 314 20.96 -15.74 3.40
CA LYS A 314 21.05 -15.53 1.95
C LYS A 314 19.85 -14.77 1.40
N ALA A 315 18.62 -15.10 1.85
CA ALA A 315 17.39 -14.41 1.43
C ALA A 315 17.39 -12.96 1.85
N ILE A 316 17.79 -12.65 3.10
CA ILE A 316 17.90 -11.29 3.62
C ILE A 316 18.97 -10.50 2.87
N ASP A 317 20.16 -11.08 2.66
CA ASP A 317 21.27 -10.43 1.94
C ASP A 317 20.85 -10.11 0.48
N LEU A 318 20.17 -11.05 -0.20
CA LEU A 318 19.69 -10.85 -1.56
C LEU A 318 18.60 -9.75 -1.62
N PHE A 319 17.67 -9.74 -0.68
CA PHE A 319 16.63 -8.70 -0.58
C PHE A 319 17.28 -7.32 -0.40
N THR A 320 18.20 -7.19 0.55
CA THR A 320 18.93 -5.95 0.82
C THR A 320 19.70 -5.47 -0.40
N HIS A 321 20.43 -6.39 -1.06
CA HIS A 321 21.18 -6.08 -2.27
C HIS A 321 20.27 -5.57 -3.41
N ARG A 322 19.09 -6.17 -3.59
CA ARG A 322 18.12 -5.72 -4.59
C ARG A 322 17.59 -4.33 -4.27
N VAL A 323 17.30 -4.03 -3.01
CA VAL A 323 16.88 -2.67 -2.59
C VAL A 323 17.99 -1.66 -2.91
N VAL A 324 19.24 -1.94 -2.56
CA VAL A 324 20.38 -1.04 -2.83
C VAL A 324 20.58 -0.82 -4.35
N ARG A 325 20.59 -1.90 -5.13
CA ARG A 325 20.80 -1.82 -6.58
C ARG A 325 19.72 -0.99 -7.28
N GLU A 326 18.47 -1.26 -6.97
CA GLU A 326 17.35 -0.52 -7.57
C GLU A 326 17.27 0.93 -7.03
N SER A 327 17.72 1.19 -5.80
CA SER A 327 17.88 2.55 -5.30
C SER A 327 18.84 3.35 -6.18
N GLY A 328 19.98 2.76 -6.58
CA GLY A 328 20.92 3.38 -7.51
C GLY A 328 20.28 3.75 -8.86
N ALA A 329 19.44 2.86 -9.41
CA ALA A 329 18.71 3.14 -10.65
C ALA A 329 17.70 4.30 -10.47
N MET A 330 16.93 4.29 -9.38
CA MET A 330 15.98 5.37 -9.06
C MET A 330 16.68 6.73 -8.85
N ILE A 331 17.81 6.73 -8.17
CA ILE A 331 18.64 7.93 -7.94
C ILE A 331 19.16 8.50 -9.27
N ALA A 332 19.58 7.64 -10.19
CA ALA A 332 20.00 8.05 -11.53
C ALA A 332 18.85 8.72 -12.31
N CYS A 333 17.63 8.20 -12.23
CA CYS A 333 16.45 8.80 -12.86
C CYS A 333 16.15 10.21 -12.33
N MET A 334 16.44 10.48 -11.04
CA MET A 334 16.28 11.81 -10.42
C MET A 334 17.51 12.72 -10.58
N LYS A 335 18.63 12.21 -11.07
CA LYS A 335 19.93 12.90 -11.15
C LYS A 335 20.46 13.36 -9.78
N GLY A 336 20.27 12.55 -8.77
CA GLY A 336 20.71 12.78 -7.40
C GLY A 336 19.68 12.35 -6.36
N LEU A 337 19.98 12.68 -5.08
CA LEU A 337 19.17 12.27 -3.92
C LEU A 337 19.25 13.35 -2.84
N ASP A 338 18.11 13.65 -2.22
CA ASP A 338 18.01 14.61 -1.11
C ASP A 338 17.33 14.00 0.12
N VAL A 339 16.39 13.10 -0.11
CA VAL A 339 15.61 12.45 0.93
C VAL A 339 15.42 10.95 0.62
N VAL A 340 15.56 10.10 1.63
CA VAL A 340 15.15 8.70 1.62
C VAL A 340 14.02 8.51 2.62
N ALA A 341 12.94 7.84 2.24
CA ALA A 341 11.84 7.49 3.14
C ALA A 341 11.57 5.98 3.11
N PHE A 342 11.70 5.34 4.26
CA PHE A 342 11.35 3.95 4.48
C PHE A 342 9.92 3.83 5.01
N SER A 343 9.13 2.91 4.42
CA SER A 343 7.73 2.67 4.76
C SER A 343 7.37 1.21 4.48
N GLY A 344 6.14 0.80 4.83
CA GLY A 344 5.71 -0.58 4.77
C GLY A 344 6.30 -1.43 5.91
N GLY A 345 5.71 -2.58 6.19
CA GLY A 345 6.00 -3.35 7.41
C GLY A 345 7.49 -3.66 7.64
N ILE A 346 8.25 -3.97 6.60
CA ILE A 346 9.70 -4.19 6.70
C ILE A 346 10.41 -2.84 6.85
N GLY A 347 10.08 -1.86 6.00
CA GLY A 347 10.70 -0.54 6.02
C GLY A 347 10.51 0.20 7.35
N GLU A 348 9.35 0.04 7.98
CA GLU A 348 8.99 0.67 9.26
C GLU A 348 9.63 -0.02 10.47
N HIS A 349 9.73 -1.35 10.48
CA HIS A 349 10.07 -2.11 11.68
C HIS A 349 11.46 -2.78 11.66
N ASP A 350 12.09 -2.99 10.48
CA ASP A 350 13.40 -3.63 10.39
C ASP A 350 14.54 -2.58 10.37
N HIS A 351 15.00 -2.16 11.56
CA HIS A 351 16.09 -1.20 11.69
C HIS A 351 17.42 -1.71 11.10
N LEU A 352 17.66 -3.03 11.12
CA LEU A 352 18.88 -3.63 10.56
C LEU A 352 18.88 -3.55 9.02
N LEU A 353 17.72 -3.71 8.39
CA LEU A 353 17.61 -3.51 6.94
C LEU A 353 17.90 -2.05 6.58
N ARG A 354 17.29 -1.09 7.28
CA ARG A 354 17.51 0.34 7.03
C ARG A 354 18.97 0.71 7.21
N GLU A 355 19.61 0.19 8.26
CA GLU A 355 21.05 0.40 8.52
C GLU A 355 21.90 -0.16 7.38
N SER A 356 21.64 -1.39 6.95
CA SER A 356 22.37 -2.02 5.83
C SER A 356 22.22 -1.23 4.53
N VAL A 357 20.99 -0.86 4.15
CA VAL A 357 20.74 -0.06 2.94
C VAL A 357 21.43 1.30 3.02
N CYS A 358 21.34 2.01 4.16
CA CYS A 358 21.97 3.31 4.34
C CYS A 358 23.50 3.23 4.33
N SER A 359 24.07 2.15 4.87
CA SER A 359 25.52 1.90 4.85
C SER A 359 26.03 1.71 3.43
N GLU A 360 25.34 0.90 2.62
CA GLU A 360 25.71 0.68 1.19
C GLU A 360 25.55 1.96 0.34
N LEU A 361 24.72 2.90 0.78
CA LEU A 361 24.50 4.18 0.11
C LEU A 361 25.26 5.34 0.79
N ALA A 362 26.12 5.08 1.79
CA ALA A 362 26.82 6.12 2.54
C ALA A 362 27.74 7.00 1.67
N TRP A 363 28.25 6.48 0.57
CA TRP A 363 29.05 7.22 -0.42
C TRP A 363 28.29 8.40 -1.07
N LEU A 364 26.96 8.45 -0.96
CA LEU A 364 26.12 9.59 -1.38
C LEU A 364 26.06 10.72 -0.34
N GLY A 365 26.61 10.51 0.87
CA GLY A 365 26.55 11.44 1.98
C GLY A 365 25.43 11.15 3.00
N ILE A 366 24.92 9.91 3.02
CA ILE A 366 24.00 9.46 4.06
C ILE A 366 24.77 9.16 5.34
N GLU A 367 24.33 9.78 6.43
CA GLU A 367 24.80 9.47 7.79
C GLU A 367 23.61 9.14 8.68
N LEU A 368 23.47 7.85 9.02
CA LEU A 368 22.37 7.36 9.85
C LEU A 368 22.68 7.60 11.35
N ASP A 369 21.67 7.99 12.12
CA ASP A 369 21.70 8.01 13.58
C ASP A 369 21.20 6.65 14.09
N SER A 370 22.12 5.80 14.57
CA SER A 370 21.79 4.42 14.96
C SER A 370 20.75 4.36 16.08
N LEU A 371 20.78 5.29 17.05
CA LEU A 371 19.81 5.30 18.15
C LEU A 371 18.41 5.70 17.65
N LYS A 372 18.32 6.74 16.82
CA LYS A 372 17.03 7.12 16.21
C LYS A 372 16.50 6.01 15.32
N ASN A 373 17.36 5.35 14.54
CA ASN A 373 16.96 4.23 13.68
C ASN A 373 16.38 3.06 14.49
N GLN A 374 17.03 2.66 15.58
CA GLN A 374 16.57 1.57 16.45
C GLN A 374 15.24 1.88 17.13
N ASN A 375 15.05 3.14 17.54
CA ASN A 375 13.87 3.61 18.27
C ASN A 375 12.79 4.23 17.38
N ALA A 376 12.89 4.07 16.05
CA ALA A 376 11.87 4.58 15.13
C ALA A 376 10.50 3.97 15.47
N SER A 377 9.54 4.82 15.81
CA SER A 377 8.17 4.43 16.13
C SER A 377 7.30 4.48 14.87
N PRO A 378 6.46 3.47 14.62
CA PRO A 378 5.54 3.47 13.48
C PRO A 378 4.34 4.42 13.64
N GLU A 379 4.24 5.19 14.74
CA GLU A 379 3.09 6.08 14.98
C GLU A 379 3.16 7.38 14.18
N LYS A 380 4.36 7.87 13.85
CA LYS A 380 4.57 9.13 13.11
C LYS A 380 5.87 9.12 12.31
N ALA A 381 5.93 10.00 11.30
CA ALA A 381 7.17 10.22 10.56
C ALA A 381 8.31 10.65 11.49
N LEU A 382 9.48 10.00 11.36
CA LEU A 382 10.65 10.24 12.20
C LEU A 382 11.91 10.39 11.33
N LEU A 383 12.63 11.50 11.49
CA LEU A 383 13.94 11.71 10.90
C LEU A 383 14.98 10.86 11.67
N ILE A 384 15.66 9.96 10.96
CA ILE A 384 16.64 9.02 11.51
C ILE A 384 18.07 9.25 11.02
N SER A 385 18.30 10.26 10.17
CA SER A 385 19.66 10.70 9.82
C SER A 385 20.24 11.63 10.89
N LYS A 386 21.58 11.75 10.91
CA LYS A 386 22.27 12.75 11.69
C LYS A 386 22.08 14.15 11.09
N ASN A 387 22.30 15.18 11.90
CA ASN A 387 22.25 16.57 11.42
C ASN A 387 23.37 16.90 10.40
N SER A 388 24.49 16.16 10.44
CA SER A 388 25.61 16.27 9.48
C SER A 388 25.34 15.58 8.16
N SER A 389 24.31 14.76 8.06
CA SER A 389 23.98 14.04 6.84
C SER A 389 23.55 14.99 5.73
N SER A 390 24.14 14.83 4.54
CA SER A 390 23.74 15.60 3.35
C SER A 390 22.37 15.18 2.83
N ILE A 391 21.90 14.00 3.19
CA ILE A 391 20.64 13.40 2.77
C ILE A 391 19.80 13.10 4.00
N GLU A 392 18.56 13.54 4.02
CA GLU A 392 17.62 13.18 5.07
C GLU A 392 17.18 11.73 4.91
N VAL A 393 17.10 10.99 6.01
CA VAL A 393 16.54 9.63 6.07
C VAL A 393 15.39 9.60 7.05
N TRP A 394 14.24 9.17 6.56
CA TRP A 394 12.98 9.15 7.32
C TRP A 394 12.41 7.74 7.41
N VAL A 395 11.75 7.44 8.52
CA VAL A 395 10.77 6.36 8.63
C VAL A 395 9.38 7.00 8.61
N VAL A 396 8.56 6.60 7.65
CA VAL A 396 7.23 7.16 7.46
C VAL A 396 6.21 6.02 7.49
N PRO A 397 5.44 5.86 8.58
CA PRO A 397 4.36 4.87 8.62
C PRO A 397 3.33 5.18 7.55
N THR A 398 2.96 4.17 6.74
CA THR A 398 1.96 4.38 5.68
C THR A 398 0.54 4.11 6.18
N ASP A 399 -0.40 4.91 5.70
CA ASP A 399 -1.83 4.72 5.89
C ASP A 399 -2.58 4.90 4.56
N GLU A 400 -2.59 3.81 3.75
CA GLU A 400 -3.26 3.81 2.44
C GLU A 400 -4.77 4.05 2.57
N GLY A 401 -5.38 3.62 3.67
CA GLY A 401 -6.78 3.88 3.95
C GLY A 401 -7.08 5.36 4.14
N LYS A 402 -6.19 6.09 4.84
CA LYS A 402 -6.34 7.52 5.07
C LYS A 402 -6.24 8.32 3.78
N ILE A 403 -5.29 7.95 2.90
CA ILE A 403 -5.17 8.63 1.61
C ILE A 403 -6.36 8.32 0.68
N ALA A 404 -6.86 7.06 0.68
CA ALA A 404 -8.06 6.71 -0.06
C ALA A 404 -9.29 7.47 0.44
N ALA A 405 -9.43 7.64 1.76
CA ALA A 405 -10.49 8.47 2.36
C ALA A 405 -10.36 9.95 1.97
N LYS A 406 -9.14 10.50 1.93
CA LYS A 406 -8.88 11.87 1.48
C LYS A 406 -9.27 12.08 0.01
N LEU A 407 -8.85 11.17 -0.86
CA LEU A 407 -9.22 11.20 -2.28
C LEU A 407 -10.73 11.07 -2.49
N ALA A 408 -11.40 10.23 -1.69
CA ALA A 408 -12.84 10.11 -1.75
C ALA A 408 -13.54 11.41 -1.32
N LEU A 409 -13.07 12.06 -0.25
CA LEU A 409 -13.60 13.35 0.19
C LEU A 409 -13.45 14.40 -0.91
N GLU A 410 -12.29 14.49 -1.57
CA GLU A 410 -12.04 15.41 -2.69
C GLU A 410 -13.04 15.19 -3.84
N VAL A 411 -13.27 13.91 -4.23
CA VAL A 411 -14.20 13.57 -5.33
C VAL A 411 -15.65 13.91 -4.98
N VAL A 412 -16.11 13.59 -3.76
CA VAL A 412 -17.53 13.82 -3.40
C VAL A 412 -17.83 15.29 -3.16
N THR A 413 -16.86 16.09 -2.70
CA THR A 413 -17.05 17.54 -2.53
C THR A 413 -17.05 18.27 -3.87
N THR A 414 -16.17 17.90 -4.80
CA THR A 414 -16.10 18.53 -6.14
C THR A 414 -17.35 18.24 -6.99
N ASN A 415 -18.07 17.13 -6.75
CA ASN A 415 -19.29 16.79 -7.49
C ASN A 415 -20.58 17.34 -6.85
N GLN A 416 -20.47 18.11 -5.75
CA GLN A 416 -21.60 18.79 -5.11
C GLN A 416 -21.72 20.26 -5.52
N ASP A 417 -20.66 20.81 -6.11
CA ASP A 417 -20.62 22.15 -6.74
C ASP A 417 -20.99 22.05 -8.24
#